data_365237e6f3b92d1a868c4a2aed7726cf
#
_entry.id   365237e6f3b92d1a868c4a2aed7726cf
#
_cell.length_a   1.000
_cell.length_b   1.000
_cell.length_c   1.000
_cell.angle_alpha   90.00
_cell.angle_beta   90.00
_cell.angle_gamma   90.00
#
_symmetry.space_group_name_H-M   'P 1'
#
loop_
_entity.id
_entity.type
_entity.pdbx_description
1 polymer ?
#
loop_
_entity_poly.entity_id
_entity_poly.type
_entity_poly.pdbx_seq_one_letter_code
_entity_poly.pdbx_strand_id
1 'polypeptide(L)'
;LLNHKAKQFLVDNGEKVLVAEHEGRDVRIPFDAVLVAVGRVANLQGYGLEEIGVGASRTVDTNAFLQTNYPNIYAAGDVAGPFQFTHTAAHQAWYAAVNALFDPFRKFKADYAVIPWATFTEPEVARVGLNEQEAKEKGIPYEVSRYDLDDLDRAIADSEAHGFVKVLTVPGKDRILGVTLVGEHAGDLIAEYVLAMKHG
;
A
#
# COMPACT_ATOMS: atom_id res chain seq x y z
N LEU A 1 -10.73 -0.65 -18.55
CA LEU A 1 -11.44 0.64 -18.70
C LEU A 1 -11.00 1.57 -17.56
N LEU A 2 -10.24 2.61 -17.88
CA LEU A 2 -9.86 3.64 -16.91
C LEU A 2 -10.98 4.66 -16.74
N ASN A 3 -11.03 5.33 -15.57
CA ASN A 3 -12.01 6.38 -15.26
C ASN A 3 -13.48 5.94 -15.35
N HIS A 4 -13.75 4.65 -15.16
CA HIS A 4 -15.11 4.09 -15.10
C HIS A 4 -15.43 3.72 -13.65
N LYS A 5 -16.49 4.34 -13.11
CA LYS A 5 -16.97 4.07 -11.75
C LYS A 5 -18.14 3.08 -11.82
N ALA A 6 -17.94 1.88 -11.29
CA ALA A 6 -19.02 0.90 -11.18
C ALA A 6 -20.19 1.48 -10.35
N LYS A 7 -21.41 1.40 -10.87
CA LYS A 7 -22.64 1.87 -10.23
C LYS A 7 -23.58 0.74 -9.87
N GLN A 8 -23.83 -0.18 -10.82
CA GLN A 8 -24.84 -1.21 -10.65
C GLN A 8 -24.54 -2.43 -11.51
N PHE A 9 -24.82 -3.61 -10.97
CA PHE A 9 -24.90 -4.86 -11.72
C PHE A 9 -26.37 -5.21 -11.94
N LEU A 10 -26.73 -5.60 -13.16
CA LEU A 10 -28.08 -6.00 -13.50
C LEU A 10 -28.09 -7.15 -14.53
N VAL A 11 -29.26 -7.77 -14.69
CA VAL A 11 -29.51 -8.71 -15.77
C VAL A 11 -30.55 -8.06 -16.67
N ASP A 12 -30.23 -7.92 -17.94
CA ASP A 12 -31.08 -7.34 -18.96
C ASP A 12 -31.27 -8.33 -20.11
N ASN A 13 -32.49 -8.78 -20.34
CA ASN A 13 -32.82 -9.80 -21.36
C ASN A 13 -31.95 -11.08 -21.27
N GLY A 14 -31.55 -11.47 -20.06
CA GLY A 14 -30.70 -12.64 -19.82
C GLY A 14 -29.20 -12.36 -19.90
N GLU A 15 -28.77 -11.16 -20.29
CA GLU A 15 -27.37 -10.72 -20.32
C GLU A 15 -26.99 -10.05 -19.02
N LYS A 16 -25.83 -10.40 -18.45
CA LYS A 16 -25.26 -9.73 -17.26
C LYS A 16 -24.58 -8.43 -17.70
N VAL A 17 -24.94 -7.32 -17.08
CA VAL A 17 -24.46 -5.98 -17.46
C VAL A 17 -23.99 -5.22 -16.23
N LEU A 18 -22.77 -4.68 -16.29
CA LEU A 18 -22.29 -3.64 -15.39
C LEU A 18 -22.67 -2.27 -15.98
N VAL A 19 -23.38 -1.47 -15.22
CA VAL A 19 -23.54 -0.04 -15.49
C VAL A 19 -22.42 0.71 -14.77
N ALA A 20 -21.58 1.40 -15.55
CA ALA A 20 -20.48 2.21 -15.03
C ALA A 20 -20.68 3.67 -15.48
N GLU A 21 -20.27 4.62 -14.63
CA GLU A 21 -20.22 6.03 -14.98
C GLU A 21 -18.87 6.36 -15.60
N HIS A 22 -18.88 6.99 -16.75
CA HIS A 22 -17.71 7.55 -17.41
C HIS A 22 -18.06 8.95 -17.96
N GLU A 23 -17.29 9.95 -17.54
CA GLU A 23 -17.50 11.37 -17.93
C GLU A 23 -18.96 11.85 -17.73
N GLY A 24 -19.60 11.46 -16.62
CA GLY A 24 -20.96 11.83 -16.27
C GLY A 24 -22.05 11.10 -17.07
N ARG A 25 -21.71 10.08 -17.85
CA ARG A 25 -22.65 9.24 -18.62
C ARG A 25 -22.59 7.80 -18.16
N ASP A 26 -23.73 7.12 -18.23
CA ASP A 26 -23.81 5.69 -17.95
C ASP A 26 -23.35 4.88 -19.18
N VAL A 27 -22.38 4.01 -18.97
CA VAL A 27 -21.86 3.07 -19.95
C VAL A 27 -22.27 1.66 -19.53
N ARG A 28 -22.82 0.89 -20.45
CA ARG A 28 -23.24 -0.49 -20.24
C ARG A 28 -22.15 -1.44 -20.72
N ILE A 29 -21.69 -2.32 -19.85
CA ILE A 29 -20.59 -3.25 -20.11
C ILE A 29 -21.11 -4.67 -19.87
N PRO A 30 -21.35 -5.46 -20.94
CA PRO A 30 -21.73 -6.86 -20.78
C PRO A 30 -20.54 -7.68 -20.25
N PHE A 31 -20.84 -8.73 -19.47
CA PHE A 31 -19.82 -9.60 -18.92
C PHE A 31 -20.37 -11.03 -18.67
N ASP A 32 -19.48 -12.00 -18.71
CA ASP A 32 -19.79 -13.40 -18.38
C ASP A 32 -19.56 -13.68 -16.90
N ALA A 33 -18.43 -13.19 -16.35
CA ALA A 33 -18.04 -13.31 -14.96
C ALA A 33 -17.47 -11.98 -14.46
N VAL A 34 -17.55 -11.76 -13.13
CA VAL A 34 -17.02 -10.55 -12.50
C VAL A 34 -16.10 -10.93 -11.33
N LEU A 35 -14.93 -10.29 -11.28
CA LEU A 35 -14.06 -10.29 -10.11
C LEU A 35 -14.22 -8.96 -9.37
N VAL A 36 -14.69 -9.02 -8.12
CA VAL A 36 -14.86 -7.83 -7.28
C VAL A 36 -13.59 -7.63 -6.45
N ALA A 37 -12.76 -6.68 -6.84
CA ALA A 37 -11.49 -6.34 -6.21
C ALA A 37 -11.39 -4.83 -5.92
N VAL A 38 -12.44 -4.27 -5.31
CA VAL A 38 -12.64 -2.82 -5.15
C VAL A 38 -12.09 -2.24 -3.85
N GLY A 39 -11.30 -3.01 -3.12
CA GLY A 39 -10.64 -2.57 -1.89
C GLY A 39 -10.95 -3.45 -0.68
N ARG A 40 -10.51 -2.98 0.49
CA ARG A 40 -10.66 -3.64 1.78
C ARG A 40 -11.32 -2.70 2.77
N VAL A 41 -12.12 -3.28 3.65
CA VAL A 41 -12.73 -2.59 4.80
C VAL A 41 -12.34 -3.36 6.05
N ALA A 42 -11.92 -2.65 7.10
CA ALA A 42 -11.63 -3.25 8.39
C ALA A 42 -12.90 -3.91 8.95
N ASN A 43 -12.79 -5.14 9.43
CA ASN A 43 -13.88 -5.77 10.15
C ASN A 43 -13.86 -5.26 11.59
N LEU A 44 -14.87 -4.45 11.94
CA LEU A 44 -14.95 -3.76 13.24
C LEU A 44 -16.11 -4.27 14.10
N GLN A 45 -16.88 -5.25 13.64
CA GLN A 45 -18.11 -5.69 14.27
C GLN A 45 -18.09 -7.18 14.63
N GLY A 46 -18.87 -7.55 15.66
CA GLY A 46 -19.16 -8.93 16.01
C GLY A 46 -18.14 -9.62 16.92
N TYR A 47 -17.23 -8.84 17.54
CA TYR A 47 -16.24 -9.36 18.51
C TYR A 47 -16.05 -8.45 19.75
N GLY A 48 -17.04 -7.64 20.06
CA GLY A 48 -17.18 -6.99 21.36
C GLY A 48 -16.51 -5.61 21.50
N LEU A 49 -16.06 -4.98 20.40
CA LEU A 49 -15.46 -3.64 20.50
C LEU A 49 -16.46 -2.57 20.89
N GLU A 50 -17.66 -2.64 20.33
CA GLU A 50 -18.74 -1.70 20.58
C GLU A 50 -19.22 -1.80 22.03
N GLU A 51 -19.36 -3.02 22.57
CA GLU A 51 -19.86 -3.32 23.90
C GLU A 51 -18.92 -2.78 24.99
N ILE A 52 -17.64 -2.79 24.75
CA ILE A 52 -16.64 -2.26 25.69
C ILE A 52 -16.27 -0.79 25.39
N GLY A 53 -16.83 -0.18 24.34
CA GLY A 53 -16.59 1.22 24.00
C GLY A 53 -15.19 1.50 23.45
N VAL A 54 -14.59 0.57 22.72
CA VAL A 54 -13.36 0.83 21.96
C VAL A 54 -13.67 1.73 20.77
N GLY A 55 -12.95 2.86 20.67
CA GLY A 55 -13.14 3.79 19.57
C GLY A 55 -12.79 3.16 18.22
N ALA A 56 -13.73 3.26 17.27
CA ALA A 56 -13.54 2.80 15.91
C ALA A 56 -14.31 3.68 14.93
N SER A 57 -13.68 4.04 13.81
CA SER A 57 -14.31 4.79 12.73
C SER A 57 -14.22 4.01 11.42
N ARG A 58 -13.17 4.20 10.62
CA ARG A 58 -12.83 3.35 9.47
C ARG A 58 -11.92 2.20 9.86
N THR A 59 -11.22 2.34 10.96
CA THR A 59 -10.33 1.38 11.63
C THR A 59 -10.53 1.51 13.12
N VAL A 60 -9.96 0.63 13.93
CA VAL A 60 -9.83 0.84 15.37
C VAL A 60 -8.95 2.06 15.62
N ASP A 61 -9.43 2.99 16.43
CA ASP A 61 -8.70 4.21 16.74
C ASP A 61 -7.52 3.89 17.67
N THR A 62 -6.30 4.16 17.20
CA THR A 62 -5.08 3.93 17.99
C THR A 62 -4.20 5.17 18.03
N ASN A 63 -3.41 5.28 19.09
CA ASN A 63 -2.35 6.27 19.16
C ASN A 63 -1.07 5.77 18.43
N ALA A 64 -0.01 6.57 18.44
CA ALA A 64 1.26 6.23 17.80
C ALA A 64 1.96 4.97 18.37
N PHE A 65 1.49 4.46 19.50
CA PHE A 65 2.00 3.25 20.16
C PHE A 65 1.10 2.03 19.92
N LEU A 66 0.10 2.16 19.03
CA LEU A 66 -0.93 1.16 18.72
C LEU A 66 -1.87 0.82 19.88
N GLN A 67 -1.93 1.68 20.92
CA GLN A 67 -2.92 1.58 22.00
C GLN A 67 -4.25 2.20 21.58
N THR A 68 -5.32 1.56 21.97
CA THR A 68 -6.69 2.12 21.89
C THR A 68 -6.95 3.15 23.00
N ASN A 69 -8.19 3.56 23.16
CA ASN A 69 -8.61 4.33 24.34
C ASN A 69 -8.48 3.56 25.68
N TYR A 70 -8.28 2.23 25.61
CA TYR A 70 -7.93 1.41 26.76
C TYR A 70 -6.42 1.12 26.75
N PRO A 71 -5.67 1.46 27.82
CA PRO A 71 -4.21 1.35 27.83
C PRO A 71 -3.69 -0.09 27.75
N ASN A 72 -4.51 -1.08 28.05
CA ASN A 72 -4.22 -2.51 27.99
C ASN A 72 -4.74 -3.20 26.73
N ILE A 73 -5.35 -2.45 25.79
CA ILE A 73 -5.85 -2.97 24.52
C ILE A 73 -5.08 -2.31 23.36
N TYR A 74 -4.49 -3.14 22.53
CA TYR A 74 -3.72 -2.74 21.36
C TYR A 74 -4.39 -3.28 20.09
N ALA A 75 -4.24 -2.58 18.97
CA ALA A 75 -4.68 -3.06 17.68
C ALA A 75 -3.53 -3.02 16.67
N ALA A 76 -3.43 -4.05 15.83
CA ALA A 76 -2.42 -4.19 14.79
C ALA A 76 -3.01 -4.84 13.54
N GLY A 77 -2.42 -4.55 12.38
CA GLY A 77 -2.85 -5.08 11.09
C GLY A 77 -3.97 -4.25 10.45
N ASP A 78 -4.72 -4.89 9.58
CA ASP A 78 -5.74 -4.24 8.74
C ASP A 78 -6.80 -3.50 9.55
N VAL A 79 -7.08 -3.95 10.76
CA VAL A 79 -8.04 -3.29 11.66
C VAL A 79 -7.53 -1.97 12.22
N ALA A 80 -6.21 -1.76 12.30
CA ALA A 80 -5.60 -0.55 12.85
C ALA A 80 -5.20 0.48 11.78
N GLY A 81 -4.98 0.03 10.51
CA GLY A 81 -4.44 0.92 9.48
C GLY A 81 -3.04 1.48 9.86
N PRO A 82 -2.50 2.44 9.15
CA PRO A 82 -3.00 3.06 7.92
C PRO A 82 -2.79 2.19 6.66
N PHE A 83 -1.99 1.12 6.75
CA PHE A 83 -1.68 0.22 5.65
C PHE A 83 -2.33 -1.16 5.88
N GLN A 84 -2.93 -1.72 4.84
CA GLN A 84 -3.56 -3.04 4.87
C GLN A 84 -2.70 -4.07 4.14
N PHE A 85 -1.48 -4.29 4.65
CA PHE A 85 -0.50 -5.23 4.11
C PHE A 85 -0.09 -6.24 5.16
N THR A 86 0.14 -7.49 4.76
CA THR A 86 0.56 -8.59 5.66
C THR A 86 1.85 -8.24 6.40
N HIS A 87 2.86 -7.70 5.70
CA HIS A 87 4.13 -7.31 6.32
C HIS A 87 3.97 -6.11 7.26
N THR A 88 3.06 -5.18 6.98
CA THR A 88 2.77 -4.08 7.91
C THR A 88 2.04 -4.58 9.15
N ALA A 89 1.16 -5.57 9.02
CA ALA A 89 0.53 -6.21 10.18
C ALA A 89 1.57 -6.84 11.11
N ALA A 90 2.56 -7.58 10.56
CA ALA A 90 3.66 -8.14 11.32
C ALA A 90 4.54 -7.05 11.98
N HIS A 91 4.84 -5.98 11.25
CA HIS A 91 5.56 -4.82 11.76
C HIS A 91 4.85 -4.17 12.95
N GLN A 92 3.55 -3.91 12.82
CA GLN A 92 2.71 -3.37 13.90
C GLN A 92 2.60 -4.32 15.08
N ALA A 93 2.46 -5.63 14.83
CA ALA A 93 2.35 -6.64 15.89
C ALA A 93 3.57 -6.63 16.81
N TRP A 94 4.78 -6.41 16.26
CA TRP A 94 5.98 -6.25 17.06
C TRP A 94 5.86 -5.05 18.01
N TYR A 95 5.46 -3.87 17.52
CA TYR A 95 5.30 -2.68 18.36
C TYR A 95 4.19 -2.87 19.41
N ALA A 96 3.07 -3.43 19.03
CA ALA A 96 1.96 -3.69 19.95
C ALA A 96 2.40 -4.64 21.08
N ALA A 97 3.08 -5.74 20.75
CA ALA A 97 3.55 -6.73 21.73
C ALA A 97 4.61 -6.13 22.67
N VAL A 98 5.62 -5.43 22.12
CA VAL A 98 6.68 -4.83 22.94
C VAL A 98 6.11 -3.73 23.83
N ASN A 99 5.20 -2.89 23.31
CA ASN A 99 4.56 -1.87 24.12
C ASN A 99 3.67 -2.47 25.21
N ALA A 100 2.94 -3.54 24.93
CA ALA A 100 2.12 -4.22 25.92
C ALA A 100 2.95 -4.85 27.05
N LEU A 101 4.15 -5.35 26.75
CA LEU A 101 5.04 -6.01 27.73
C LEU A 101 5.83 -5.01 28.57
N PHE A 102 6.24 -3.88 28.01
CA PHE A 102 7.20 -2.97 28.64
C PHE A 102 6.59 -1.63 29.07
N ASP A 103 5.33 -1.33 28.79
CA ASP A 103 4.63 -0.21 29.39
C ASP A 103 4.45 -0.46 30.92
N PRO A 104 4.77 0.47 31.82
CA PRO A 104 5.05 1.88 31.60
C PRO A 104 6.55 2.25 31.42
N PHE A 105 7.46 1.29 31.45
CA PHE A 105 8.91 1.56 31.49
C PHE A 105 9.43 2.16 30.18
N ARG A 106 8.98 1.63 29.03
CA ARG A 106 9.41 2.06 27.69
C ARG A 106 8.34 1.80 26.64
N LYS A 107 8.09 2.81 25.79
CA LYS A 107 7.19 2.73 24.65
C LYS A 107 7.91 3.03 23.33
N PHE A 108 7.52 2.33 22.28
CA PHE A 108 8.06 2.51 20.94
C PHE A 108 6.93 2.94 19.98
N LYS A 109 7.14 4.07 19.33
CA LYS A 109 6.22 4.53 18.28
C LYS A 109 6.36 3.65 17.05
N ALA A 110 5.23 3.26 16.47
CA ALA A 110 5.23 2.56 15.19
C ALA A 110 5.82 3.46 14.08
N ASP A 111 6.86 2.96 13.42
CA ASP A 111 7.58 3.69 12.38
C ASP A 111 7.09 3.24 11.00
N TYR A 112 6.47 4.15 10.26
CA TYR A 112 5.97 3.93 8.91
C TYR A 112 6.76 4.71 7.85
N ALA A 113 7.94 5.23 8.18
CA ALA A 113 8.72 6.06 7.26
C ALA A 113 9.14 5.32 5.99
N VAL A 114 9.39 4.01 6.11
CA VAL A 114 9.85 3.16 5.00
C VAL A 114 9.02 1.87 4.97
N ILE A 115 7.89 1.90 4.30
CA ILE A 115 7.01 0.74 4.07
C ILE A 115 6.98 0.46 2.57
N PRO A 116 7.51 -0.69 2.11
CA PRO A 116 7.40 -1.09 0.72
C PRO A 116 6.06 -1.77 0.44
N TRP A 117 5.67 -1.78 -0.82
CA TRP A 117 4.59 -2.64 -1.32
C TRP A 117 4.83 -3.04 -2.77
N ALA A 118 4.23 -4.16 -3.16
CA ALA A 118 4.27 -4.65 -4.52
C ALA A 118 2.86 -4.91 -5.04
N THR A 119 2.66 -4.66 -6.33
CA THR A 119 1.51 -5.09 -7.11
C THR A 119 1.97 -6.24 -7.99
N PHE A 120 1.40 -7.42 -7.79
CA PHE A 120 1.81 -8.67 -8.44
C PHE A 120 1.17 -8.81 -9.82
N THR A 121 1.41 -7.83 -10.66
CA THR A 121 1.11 -7.87 -12.10
C THR A 121 2.29 -8.50 -12.85
N GLU A 122 2.16 -8.67 -14.15
CA GLU A 122 3.23 -9.10 -15.06
C GLU A 122 3.48 -7.97 -16.09
N PRO A 123 4.60 -7.24 -15.99
CA PRO A 123 5.62 -7.25 -14.92
C PRO A 123 5.12 -6.73 -13.57
N GLU A 124 5.81 -7.11 -12.49
CA GLU A 124 5.53 -6.59 -11.14
C GLU A 124 5.81 -5.10 -11.04
N VAL A 125 5.08 -4.44 -10.13
CA VAL A 125 5.33 -3.03 -9.76
C VAL A 125 5.57 -2.94 -8.27
N ALA A 126 6.79 -2.57 -7.86
CA ALA A 126 7.14 -2.37 -6.46
C ALA A 126 7.47 -0.91 -6.17
N ARG A 127 7.15 -0.48 -4.95
CA ARG A 127 7.38 0.89 -4.46
C ARG A 127 7.82 0.94 -3.01
N VAL A 128 8.60 1.98 -2.70
CA VAL A 128 8.83 2.46 -1.33
C VAL A 128 9.00 3.98 -1.35
N GLY A 129 8.50 4.68 -0.35
CA GLY A 129 8.58 6.13 -0.25
C GLY A 129 7.72 6.87 -1.29
N LEU A 130 8.18 8.05 -1.72
CA LEU A 130 7.45 8.95 -2.60
C LEU A 130 7.59 8.57 -4.09
N ASN A 131 6.53 8.80 -4.86
CA ASN A 131 6.64 8.94 -6.31
C ASN A 131 6.67 10.43 -6.70
N GLU A 132 6.86 10.71 -7.99
CA GLU A 132 6.93 12.08 -8.51
C GLU A 132 5.63 12.87 -8.28
N GLN A 133 4.47 12.20 -8.42
CA GLN A 133 3.18 12.84 -8.20
C GLN A 133 3.03 13.28 -6.74
N GLU A 134 3.29 12.38 -5.80
CA GLU A 134 3.22 12.66 -4.37
C GLU A 134 4.24 13.72 -3.92
N ALA A 135 5.44 13.69 -4.50
CA ALA A 135 6.46 14.70 -4.22
C ALA A 135 5.99 16.09 -4.70
N LYS A 136 5.40 16.18 -5.90
CA LYS A 136 4.82 17.43 -6.44
C LYS A 136 3.66 17.92 -5.58
N GLU A 137 2.72 17.06 -5.23
CA GLU A 137 1.56 17.40 -4.39
C GLU A 137 1.97 17.92 -3.00
N LYS A 138 3.06 17.36 -2.45
CA LYS A 138 3.63 17.77 -1.14
C LYS A 138 4.61 18.94 -1.24
N GLY A 139 4.92 19.44 -2.44
CA GLY A 139 5.91 20.50 -2.65
C GLY A 139 7.34 20.10 -2.24
N ILE A 140 7.67 18.81 -2.28
CA ILE A 140 9.00 18.29 -1.93
C ILE A 140 9.88 18.33 -3.18
N PRO A 141 11.00 19.09 -3.16
CA PRO A 141 11.94 19.10 -4.28
C PRO A 141 12.65 17.76 -4.39
N TYR A 142 12.85 17.30 -5.63
CA TYR A 142 13.50 16.01 -5.91
C TYR A 142 14.28 16.05 -7.22
N GLU A 143 15.25 15.16 -7.33
CA GLU A 143 15.90 14.75 -8.58
C GLU A 143 15.46 13.32 -8.93
N VAL A 144 15.47 13.00 -10.21
CA VAL A 144 15.08 11.67 -10.72
C VAL A 144 16.26 11.00 -11.40
N SER A 145 16.58 9.81 -10.93
CA SER A 145 17.44 8.86 -11.65
C SER A 145 16.58 7.71 -12.16
N ARG A 146 16.73 7.37 -13.44
CA ARG A 146 16.02 6.27 -14.07
C ARG A 146 16.99 5.38 -14.82
N TYR A 147 16.82 4.07 -14.67
CA TYR A 147 17.52 3.04 -15.43
C TYR A 147 16.47 2.10 -16.02
N ASP A 148 16.51 1.90 -17.34
CA ASP A 148 15.64 0.98 -18.04
C ASP A 148 16.28 -0.43 -18.05
N LEU A 149 15.47 -1.49 -17.92
CA LEU A 149 15.95 -2.86 -17.77
C LEU A 149 16.31 -3.53 -19.11
N ASP A 150 16.12 -2.84 -20.23
CA ASP A 150 16.43 -3.33 -21.58
C ASP A 150 17.94 -3.49 -21.84
N ASP A 151 18.78 -2.87 -21.02
CA ASP A 151 20.26 -2.99 -21.05
C ASP A 151 20.82 -3.81 -19.87
N LEU A 152 19.97 -4.55 -19.16
CA LEU A 152 20.40 -5.41 -18.05
C LEU A 152 20.63 -6.85 -18.56
N ASP A 153 21.87 -7.32 -18.53
CA ASP A 153 22.29 -8.64 -19.04
C ASP A 153 21.39 -9.78 -18.55
N ARG A 154 21.03 -9.77 -17.26
CA ARG A 154 20.19 -10.82 -16.69
C ARG A 154 18.76 -10.77 -17.26
N ALA A 155 18.18 -9.59 -17.38
CA ALA A 155 16.85 -9.41 -17.94
C ALA A 155 16.81 -9.82 -19.42
N ILE A 156 17.87 -9.51 -20.18
CA ILE A 156 18.03 -9.95 -21.56
C ILE A 156 18.11 -11.48 -21.65
N ALA A 157 18.90 -12.11 -20.78
CA ALA A 157 19.07 -13.57 -20.77
C ALA A 157 17.77 -14.31 -20.43
N ASP A 158 16.92 -13.72 -19.59
CA ASP A 158 15.63 -14.28 -19.20
C ASP A 158 14.48 -13.91 -20.16
N SER A 159 14.74 -13.11 -21.18
CA SER A 159 13.73 -12.54 -22.09
C SER A 159 12.72 -11.60 -21.39
N GLU A 160 13.13 -10.99 -20.29
CA GLU A 160 12.34 -10.09 -19.45
C GLU A 160 12.93 -8.65 -19.43
N ALA A 161 13.58 -8.26 -20.54
CA ALA A 161 14.25 -6.96 -20.71
C ALA A 161 13.26 -5.81 -20.91
N HIS A 162 12.27 -5.72 -20.02
CA HIS A 162 11.26 -4.67 -20.02
C HIS A 162 10.99 -4.17 -18.59
N GLY A 163 10.82 -2.86 -18.46
CA GLY A 163 10.62 -2.22 -17.17
C GLY A 163 11.68 -1.19 -16.84
N PHE A 164 11.70 -0.72 -15.62
CA PHE A 164 12.64 0.31 -15.18
C PHE A 164 12.78 0.35 -13.66
N VAL A 165 13.88 0.94 -13.21
CA VAL A 165 14.09 1.42 -11.85
C VAL A 165 14.08 2.95 -11.88
N LYS A 166 13.25 3.57 -11.04
CA LYS A 166 13.19 5.02 -10.87
C LYS A 166 13.42 5.38 -9.42
N VAL A 167 14.43 6.19 -9.15
CA VAL A 167 14.81 6.65 -7.82
C VAL A 167 14.62 8.16 -7.73
N LEU A 168 13.93 8.61 -6.69
CA LEU A 168 13.82 10.02 -6.33
C LEU A 168 14.80 10.31 -5.19
N THR A 169 15.63 11.33 -5.35
CA THR A 169 16.58 11.77 -4.33
C THR A 169 16.37 13.23 -3.96
N VAL A 170 16.87 13.63 -2.80
CA VAL A 170 16.98 15.03 -2.43
C VAL A 170 17.96 15.73 -3.40
N PRO A 171 17.62 16.90 -3.97
CA PRO A 171 18.50 17.61 -4.92
C PRO A 171 19.93 17.77 -4.42
N GLY A 172 20.89 17.33 -5.23
CA GLY A 172 22.31 17.37 -4.91
C GLY A 172 22.75 16.46 -3.76
N LYS A 173 21.97 15.44 -3.39
CA LYS A 173 22.30 14.47 -2.33
C LYS A 173 21.89 13.06 -2.72
N ASP A 174 22.57 12.07 -2.13
CA ASP A 174 22.26 10.64 -2.33
C ASP A 174 21.07 10.14 -1.50
N ARG A 175 20.48 11.02 -0.67
CA ARG A 175 19.35 10.65 0.18
C ARG A 175 18.13 10.31 -0.66
N ILE A 176 17.70 9.06 -0.59
CA ILE A 176 16.54 8.53 -1.31
C ILE A 176 15.24 9.03 -0.65
N LEU A 177 14.34 9.58 -1.47
CA LEU A 177 12.98 9.98 -1.09
C LEU A 177 11.95 8.91 -1.44
N GLY A 178 12.22 8.14 -2.48
CA GLY A 178 11.36 7.03 -2.89
C GLY A 178 11.89 6.32 -4.13
N VAL A 179 11.41 5.10 -4.32
CA VAL A 179 11.79 4.24 -5.44
C VAL A 179 10.55 3.58 -6.02
N THR A 180 10.52 3.47 -7.33
CA THR A 180 9.55 2.68 -8.09
C THR A 180 10.32 1.74 -9.02
N LEU A 181 10.03 0.45 -8.89
CA LEU A 181 10.51 -0.61 -9.78
C LEU A 181 9.33 -1.15 -10.58
N VAL A 182 9.57 -1.37 -11.86
CA VAL A 182 8.69 -2.14 -12.74
C VAL A 182 9.54 -3.19 -13.42
N GLY A 183 9.21 -4.46 -13.28
CA GLY A 183 9.98 -5.55 -13.87
C GLY A 183 9.74 -6.86 -13.15
N GLU A 184 10.32 -7.94 -13.65
CA GLU A 184 10.29 -9.23 -13.00
C GLU A 184 10.98 -9.16 -11.63
N HIS A 185 10.41 -9.82 -10.63
CA HIS A 185 10.91 -9.83 -9.25
C HIS A 185 11.06 -8.44 -8.59
N ALA A 186 10.33 -7.43 -9.06
CA ALA A 186 10.40 -6.08 -8.48
C ALA A 186 10.10 -6.06 -6.98
N GLY A 187 9.21 -6.96 -6.52
CA GLY A 187 8.86 -7.12 -5.11
C GLY A 187 10.02 -7.60 -4.24
N ASP A 188 10.92 -8.40 -4.78
CA ASP A 188 12.14 -8.85 -4.08
C ASP A 188 13.23 -7.78 -4.15
N LEU A 189 13.44 -7.20 -5.33
CA LEU A 189 14.49 -6.20 -5.58
C LEU A 189 14.31 -4.92 -4.76
N ILE A 190 13.09 -4.53 -4.43
CA ILE A 190 12.81 -3.32 -3.65
C ILE A 190 13.44 -3.35 -2.24
N ALA A 191 13.77 -4.54 -1.72
CA ALA A 191 14.30 -4.72 -0.37
C ALA A 191 15.64 -4.01 -0.17
N GLU A 192 16.50 -3.94 -1.19
CA GLU A 192 17.78 -3.22 -1.14
C GLU A 192 17.55 -1.72 -0.92
N TYR A 193 16.60 -1.13 -1.63
CA TYR A 193 16.25 0.28 -1.47
C TYR A 193 15.59 0.59 -0.13
N VAL A 194 14.80 -0.36 0.40
CA VAL A 194 14.24 -0.27 1.75
C VAL A 194 15.38 -0.18 2.78
N LEU A 195 16.41 -1.02 2.64
CA LEU A 195 17.58 -1.00 3.51
C LEU A 195 18.33 0.35 3.39
N ALA A 196 18.60 0.80 2.17
CA ALA A 196 19.27 2.07 1.91
C ALA A 196 18.49 3.25 2.53
N MET A 197 17.17 3.32 2.31
CA MET A 197 16.32 4.38 2.87
C MET A 197 16.24 4.34 4.40
N LYS A 198 16.37 3.17 5.02
CA LYS A 198 16.31 3.01 6.47
C LYS A 198 17.59 3.47 7.18
N HIS A 199 18.73 3.40 6.50
CA HIS A 199 20.04 3.72 7.07
C HIS A 199 20.63 5.04 6.54
N GLY A 200 20.06 5.66 5.54
CA GLY A 200 20.44 6.99 5.00
C GLY A 200 21.41 6.90 3.85
#